data_5ccf6e78fe123cdbbe78231140baade2
#
_entry.id   5ccf6e78fe123cdbbe78231140baade2
#
_cell.length_a   1.000
_cell.length_b   1.000
_cell.length_c   1.000
_cell.angle_alpha   90.00
_cell.angle_beta   90.00
_cell.angle_gamma   90.00
#
_symmetry.space_group_name_H-M   'P 1'
#
loop_
_entity.id
_entity.type
_entity.pdbx_description
1 polymer ?
#
loop_
_entity_poly.entity_id
_entity_poly.type
_entity_poly.pdbx_seq_one_letter_code
_entity_poly.pdbx_strand_id
1 'polypeptide(L)'
;MKTLFLQAPSYDGFDGGAGSRYQAKREIRSFWYPTWLAQPAALVPGSRVLDAPADGLSVAETLQICDDYDLVIIHTSTPSFPTDALFAEDIKKRKPSMLVGMVGAKVMVDPHNSLTATEAIDFVCREEFDFTCKELAEGKPFAEIKGLSWRAKDGSIEHNEARPILENMDELPFVAPIYKRDLKIDNYFIGYLNYPYVSIYT
;
A
#
# COMPACT_ATOMS: atom_id res chain seq x y z
N MET A 1 -9.40 -13.02 1.55
CA MET A 1 -7.98 -13.27 1.89
C MET A 1 -7.59 -12.42 3.08
N LYS A 2 -6.70 -12.92 3.94
CA LYS A 2 -6.13 -12.13 5.03
C LYS A 2 -5.18 -11.08 4.42
N THR A 3 -5.56 -9.81 4.51
CA THR A 3 -4.97 -8.71 3.72
C THR A 3 -4.20 -7.73 4.61
N LEU A 4 -2.98 -7.38 4.20
CA LEU A 4 -2.15 -6.34 4.79
C LEU A 4 -2.02 -5.17 3.80
N PHE A 5 -2.39 -3.97 4.23
CA PHE A 5 -2.07 -2.72 3.56
C PHE A 5 -0.81 -2.14 4.19
N LEU A 6 0.25 -2.01 3.41
CA LEU A 6 1.59 -1.78 3.92
C LEU A 6 2.23 -0.50 3.38
N GLN A 7 2.72 0.33 4.28
CA GLN A 7 3.80 1.24 3.98
C GLN A 7 5.12 0.55 4.33
N ALA A 8 5.88 0.16 3.33
CA ALA A 8 7.07 -0.65 3.52
C ALA A 8 8.21 0.14 4.21
N PRO A 9 9.09 -0.55 4.97
CA PRO A 9 10.27 0.06 5.54
C PRO A 9 11.33 0.32 4.48
N SER A 10 12.26 1.22 4.77
CA SER A 10 13.41 1.48 3.92
C SER A 10 14.61 0.62 4.30
N TYR A 11 15.43 0.23 3.30
CA TYR A 11 16.67 -0.55 3.50
C TYR A 11 17.85 0.30 3.95
N ASP A 12 17.87 1.57 3.55
CA ASP A 12 19.01 2.49 3.73
C ASP A 12 18.67 3.73 4.55
N GLY A 13 17.56 3.71 5.26
CA GLY A 13 17.08 4.85 6.03
C GLY A 13 16.38 5.92 5.19
N PHE A 14 16.11 5.64 3.90
CA PHE A 14 15.22 6.44 3.08
C PHE A 14 13.78 6.05 3.37
N ASP A 15 13.04 6.88 4.05
CA ASP A 15 11.63 6.60 4.32
C ASP A 15 10.75 7.23 3.22
N GLY A 16 10.89 6.72 2.00
CA GLY A 16 10.07 7.10 0.86
C GLY A 16 8.59 6.90 1.11
N GLY A 17 7.77 7.27 0.15
CA GLY A 17 6.32 7.22 0.26
C GLY A 17 5.72 8.61 0.27
N ALA A 18 4.46 8.74 0.62
CA ALA A 18 3.74 10.00 0.50
C ALA A 18 4.18 11.08 1.49
N GLY A 19 3.97 12.32 1.10
CA GLY A 19 4.20 13.48 1.94
C GLY A 19 5.66 13.65 2.32
N SER A 20 5.93 13.74 3.57
CA SER A 20 7.26 13.98 4.14
C SER A 20 8.26 12.83 3.96
N ARG A 21 7.85 11.70 3.39
CA ARG A 21 8.67 10.50 3.24
C ARG A 21 9.60 10.51 2.03
N TYR A 22 9.68 11.63 1.31
CA TYR A 22 10.62 11.79 0.18
C TYR A 22 12.05 12.12 0.59
N GLN A 23 12.30 12.34 1.88
CA GLN A 23 13.63 12.71 2.38
C GLN A 23 14.40 11.47 2.81
N ALA A 24 15.61 11.29 2.26
CA ALA A 24 16.50 10.19 2.59
C ALA A 24 16.97 10.20 4.05
N LYS A 25 17.13 11.39 4.61
CA LYS A 25 17.47 11.59 6.03
C LYS A 25 16.63 12.74 6.57
N ARG A 26 16.17 12.61 7.80
CA ARG A 26 15.40 13.64 8.49
C ARG A 26 16.07 14.07 9.76
N GLU A 27 16.13 15.38 9.96
CA GLU A 27 16.47 15.97 11.24
C GLU A 27 15.29 15.89 12.22
N ILE A 28 14.07 15.95 11.68
CA ILE A 28 12.82 15.89 12.46
C ILE A 28 11.98 14.74 11.93
N ARG A 29 11.62 13.82 12.80
CA ARG A 29 10.65 12.76 12.50
C ARG A 29 9.28 13.38 12.28
N SER A 30 8.68 13.13 11.12
CA SER A 30 7.37 13.64 10.73
C SER A 30 6.70 12.64 9.83
N PHE A 31 5.50 12.17 10.20
CA PHE A 31 4.73 11.24 9.42
C PHE A 31 3.30 11.74 9.24
N TRP A 32 2.80 11.57 8.01
CA TRP A 32 1.40 11.78 7.69
C TRP A 32 0.65 10.47 7.83
N TYR A 33 -0.62 10.56 8.19
CA TYR A 33 -1.48 9.38 8.21
C TYR A 33 -1.56 8.76 6.81
N PRO A 34 -1.42 7.42 6.70
CA PRO A 34 -1.51 6.71 5.42
C PRO A 34 -2.98 6.52 5.02
N THR A 35 -3.69 7.64 4.78
CA THR A 35 -5.14 7.64 4.48
C THR A 35 -5.44 6.83 3.23
N TRP A 36 -4.57 6.90 2.21
CA TRP A 36 -4.66 6.11 0.98
C TRP A 36 -4.56 4.60 1.19
N LEU A 37 -4.05 4.10 2.31
CA LEU A 37 -4.10 2.69 2.71
C LEU A 37 -5.25 2.41 3.67
N ALA A 38 -5.59 3.36 4.51
CA ALA A 38 -6.67 3.23 5.47
C ALA A 38 -8.05 3.19 4.79
N GLN A 39 -8.22 3.91 3.67
CA GLN A 39 -9.47 3.95 2.93
C GLN A 39 -9.84 2.57 2.36
N PRO A 40 -9.01 1.89 1.56
CA PRO A 40 -9.31 0.54 1.10
C PRO A 40 -9.35 -0.47 2.26
N ALA A 41 -8.55 -0.30 3.32
CA ALA A 41 -8.60 -1.17 4.49
C ALA A 41 -9.95 -1.09 5.22
N ALA A 42 -10.62 0.06 5.21
CA ALA A 42 -11.94 0.22 5.78
C ALA A 42 -13.03 -0.55 5.00
N LEU A 43 -12.80 -0.80 3.70
CA LEU A 43 -13.66 -1.63 2.85
C LEU A 43 -13.40 -3.14 2.98
N VAL A 44 -12.31 -3.55 3.60
CA VAL A 44 -11.87 -4.95 3.70
C VAL A 44 -11.91 -5.42 5.16
N PRO A 45 -13.00 -6.06 5.60
CA PRO A 45 -13.11 -6.56 6.98
C PRO A 45 -11.97 -7.51 7.34
N GLY A 46 -11.39 -7.33 8.52
CA GLY A 46 -10.27 -8.16 9.00
C GLY A 46 -8.90 -7.84 8.40
N SER A 47 -8.80 -6.85 7.51
CA SER A 47 -7.51 -6.32 7.05
C SER A 47 -6.79 -5.54 8.14
N ARG A 48 -5.51 -5.27 7.92
CA ARG A 48 -4.68 -4.42 8.77
C ARG A 48 -3.94 -3.39 7.93
N VAL A 49 -3.79 -2.18 8.44
CA VAL A 49 -2.82 -1.19 7.94
C VAL A 49 -1.57 -1.26 8.80
N LEU A 50 -0.41 -1.37 8.17
CA LEU A 50 0.89 -1.30 8.83
C LEU A 50 1.73 -0.18 8.21
N ASP A 51 2.10 0.77 9.03
CA ASP A 51 3.02 1.85 8.67
C ASP A 51 4.39 1.56 9.31
N ALA A 52 5.20 0.73 8.64
CA ALA A 52 6.46 0.27 9.18
C ALA A 52 7.44 1.40 9.50
N PRO A 53 7.63 2.43 8.65
CA PRO A 53 8.46 3.58 8.99
C PRO A 53 7.98 4.36 10.23
N ALA A 54 6.68 4.60 10.36
CA ALA A 54 6.14 5.31 11.52
C ALA A 54 6.29 4.52 12.80
N ASP A 55 6.15 3.20 12.73
CA ASP A 55 6.36 2.28 13.86
C ASP A 55 7.84 2.00 14.16
N GLY A 56 8.74 2.45 13.29
CA GLY A 56 10.19 2.23 13.43
C GLY A 56 10.60 0.77 13.23
N LEU A 57 9.83 0.02 12.43
CA LEU A 57 10.10 -1.38 12.16
C LEU A 57 11.21 -1.53 11.10
N SER A 58 12.08 -2.49 11.35
CA SER A 58 13.08 -2.93 10.38
C SER A 58 12.44 -3.76 9.26
N VAL A 59 13.22 -3.97 8.18
CA VAL A 59 12.86 -4.87 7.08
C VAL A 59 12.53 -6.27 7.61
N ALA A 60 13.40 -6.83 8.49
CA ALA A 60 13.22 -8.16 9.03
C ALA A 60 11.94 -8.32 9.87
N GLU A 61 11.66 -7.36 10.74
CA GLU A 61 10.43 -7.36 11.55
C GLU A 61 9.18 -7.22 10.69
N THR A 62 9.22 -6.35 9.67
CA THR A 62 8.09 -6.15 8.75
C THR A 62 7.84 -7.41 7.92
N LEU A 63 8.88 -8.06 7.40
CA LEU A 63 8.75 -9.34 6.68
C LEU A 63 8.13 -10.43 7.56
N GLN A 64 8.53 -10.52 8.83
CA GLN A 64 7.95 -11.48 9.77
C GLN A 64 6.44 -11.22 9.97
N ILE A 65 6.01 -9.97 10.03
CA ILE A 65 4.59 -9.64 10.12
C ILE A 65 3.86 -10.04 8.82
N CYS A 66 4.48 -9.84 7.65
CA CYS A 66 3.87 -10.22 6.37
C CYS A 66 3.59 -11.74 6.29
N ASP A 67 4.37 -12.60 6.93
CA ASP A 67 4.18 -14.06 6.89
C ASP A 67 2.76 -14.50 7.30
N ASP A 68 2.08 -13.72 8.12
CA ASP A 68 0.73 -13.99 8.63
C ASP A 68 -0.40 -13.67 7.63
N TYR A 69 -0.09 -13.16 6.45
CA TYR A 69 -1.08 -12.69 5.47
C TYR A 69 -1.05 -13.53 4.19
N ASP A 70 -2.10 -13.40 3.38
CA ASP A 70 -2.24 -14.03 2.07
C ASP A 70 -2.02 -13.01 0.95
N LEU A 71 -2.33 -11.74 1.23
CA LEU A 71 -2.28 -10.62 0.31
C LEU A 71 -1.59 -9.44 0.99
N VAL A 72 -0.56 -8.90 0.36
CA VAL A 72 0.12 -7.66 0.78
C VAL A 72 -0.02 -6.62 -0.32
N ILE A 73 -0.58 -5.46 0.02
CA ILE A 73 -0.73 -4.30 -0.88
C ILE A 73 0.19 -3.20 -0.37
N ILE A 74 1.24 -2.88 -1.13
CA ILE A 74 2.26 -1.91 -0.79
C ILE A 74 1.92 -0.57 -1.44
N HIS A 75 1.89 0.51 -0.65
CA HIS A 75 1.86 1.85 -1.21
C HIS A 75 3.25 2.26 -1.68
N THR A 76 3.34 2.76 -2.89
CA THR A 76 4.60 3.21 -3.50
C THR A 76 4.48 4.59 -4.15
N SER A 77 5.61 5.24 -4.29
CA SER A 77 5.77 6.51 -4.99
C SER A 77 6.97 6.42 -5.95
N THR A 78 7.11 7.37 -6.84
CA THR A 78 8.24 7.37 -7.78
C THR A 78 9.61 7.23 -7.09
N PRO A 79 9.92 7.98 -6.02
CA PRO A 79 11.22 7.85 -5.35
C PRO A 79 11.36 6.57 -4.51
N SER A 80 10.27 6.00 -4.00
CA SER A 80 10.35 4.79 -3.14
C SER A 80 10.21 3.48 -3.91
N PHE A 81 9.74 3.53 -5.15
CA PHE A 81 9.44 2.32 -5.93
C PHE A 81 10.60 1.31 -6.01
N PRO A 82 11.87 1.72 -6.23
CA PRO A 82 12.97 0.74 -6.27
C PRO A 82 13.10 -0.04 -4.96
N THR A 83 12.97 0.63 -3.83
CA THR A 83 13.05 0.03 -2.48
C THR A 83 11.83 -0.83 -2.17
N ASP A 84 10.65 -0.37 -2.56
CA ASP A 84 9.40 -1.12 -2.39
C ASP A 84 9.38 -2.39 -3.25
N ALA A 85 9.96 -2.34 -4.46
CA ALA A 85 10.12 -3.51 -5.33
C ALA A 85 11.07 -4.56 -4.72
N LEU A 86 12.19 -4.13 -4.13
CA LEU A 86 13.08 -5.03 -3.38
C LEU A 86 12.35 -5.68 -2.20
N PHE A 87 11.50 -4.93 -1.51
CA PHE A 87 10.71 -5.47 -0.40
C PHE A 87 9.71 -6.53 -0.90
N ALA A 88 9.07 -6.32 -2.05
CA ALA A 88 8.22 -7.33 -2.69
C ALA A 88 9.00 -8.61 -3.02
N GLU A 89 10.24 -8.48 -3.53
CA GLU A 89 11.11 -9.64 -3.78
C GLU A 89 11.43 -10.41 -2.49
N ASP A 90 11.72 -9.72 -1.40
CA ASP A 90 12.00 -10.36 -0.12
C ASP A 90 10.77 -11.05 0.48
N ILE A 91 9.56 -10.50 0.28
CA ILE A 91 8.31 -11.20 0.61
C ILE A 91 8.22 -12.50 -0.20
N LYS A 92 8.42 -12.44 -1.51
CA LYS A 92 8.31 -13.63 -2.39
C LYS A 92 9.37 -14.69 -2.10
N LYS A 93 10.59 -14.31 -1.72
CA LYS A 93 11.64 -15.24 -1.27
C LYS A 93 11.22 -16.01 -0.03
N ARG A 94 10.50 -15.36 0.91
CA ARG A 94 10.01 -16.00 2.14
C ARG A 94 8.76 -16.85 1.93
N LYS A 95 7.79 -16.31 1.19
CA LYS A 95 6.50 -16.95 0.94
C LYS A 95 6.12 -16.79 -0.53
N PRO A 96 6.59 -17.69 -1.42
CA PRO A 96 6.33 -17.59 -2.85
C PRO A 96 4.85 -17.55 -3.25
N SER A 97 3.98 -18.11 -2.41
CA SER A 97 2.51 -18.11 -2.63
C SER A 97 1.83 -16.81 -2.21
N MET A 98 2.53 -15.88 -1.56
CA MET A 98 1.99 -14.58 -1.18
C MET A 98 1.61 -13.79 -2.41
N LEU A 99 0.40 -13.23 -2.43
CA LEU A 99 0.03 -12.24 -3.43
C LEU A 99 0.58 -10.87 -3.00
N VAL A 100 1.35 -10.25 -3.89
CA VAL A 100 1.95 -8.94 -3.63
C VAL A 100 1.55 -7.98 -4.74
N GLY A 101 0.95 -6.87 -4.35
CA GLY A 101 0.59 -5.81 -5.30
C GLY A 101 0.96 -4.43 -4.81
N MET A 102 0.84 -3.45 -5.69
CA MET A 102 1.17 -2.07 -5.37
C MET A 102 0.06 -1.10 -5.75
N VAL A 103 -0.02 -0.02 -4.99
CA VAL A 103 -0.87 1.15 -5.20
C VAL A 103 -0.04 2.42 -5.12
N GLY A 104 -0.53 3.51 -5.67
CA GLY A 104 0.10 4.82 -5.56
C GLY A 104 0.59 5.41 -6.87
N ALA A 105 1.13 6.62 -6.82
CA ALA A 105 1.36 7.46 -7.98
C ALA A 105 2.26 6.82 -9.06
N LYS A 106 3.31 6.12 -8.67
CA LYS A 106 4.24 5.47 -9.63
C LYS A 106 3.52 4.43 -10.48
N VAL A 107 2.82 3.51 -9.84
CA VAL A 107 2.17 2.38 -10.53
C VAL A 107 0.90 2.78 -11.27
N MET A 108 0.27 3.89 -10.86
CA MET A 108 -0.85 4.48 -11.58
C MET A 108 -0.43 5.03 -12.94
N VAL A 109 0.70 5.75 -13.00
CA VAL A 109 1.17 6.40 -14.22
C VAL A 109 1.88 5.43 -15.16
N ASP A 110 2.57 4.43 -14.61
CA ASP A 110 3.44 3.52 -15.36
C ASP A 110 3.26 2.06 -14.90
N PRO A 111 2.05 1.50 -15.07
CA PRO A 111 1.73 0.16 -14.58
C PRO A 111 2.54 -0.94 -15.26
N HIS A 112 2.74 -0.83 -16.59
CA HIS A 112 3.45 -1.84 -17.37
C HIS A 112 4.91 -1.98 -16.92
N ASN A 113 5.66 -0.87 -16.89
CA ASN A 113 7.07 -0.91 -16.47
C ASN A 113 7.20 -1.24 -14.98
N SER A 114 6.22 -0.88 -14.15
CA SER A 114 6.21 -1.27 -12.74
C SER A 114 6.10 -2.79 -12.56
N LEU A 115 5.25 -3.44 -13.35
CA LEU A 115 5.12 -4.90 -13.34
C LEU A 115 6.33 -5.60 -13.96
N THR A 116 6.95 -5.04 -15.01
CA THR A 116 8.12 -5.65 -15.65
C THR A 116 9.41 -5.44 -14.86
N ALA A 117 9.46 -4.53 -13.90
CA ALA A 117 10.64 -4.25 -13.09
C ALA A 117 11.06 -5.46 -12.22
N THR A 118 10.10 -6.25 -11.76
CA THR A 118 10.34 -7.49 -11.00
C THR A 118 9.15 -8.43 -11.11
N GLU A 119 9.42 -9.73 -11.09
CA GLU A 119 8.36 -10.78 -11.06
C GLU A 119 7.67 -10.89 -9.68
N ALA A 120 8.21 -10.22 -8.67
CA ALA A 120 7.65 -10.26 -7.33
C ALA A 120 6.36 -9.44 -7.17
N ILE A 121 6.06 -8.56 -8.14
CA ILE A 121 4.81 -7.79 -8.17
C ILE A 121 3.82 -8.54 -9.05
N ASP A 122 2.76 -9.09 -8.45
CA ASP A 122 1.72 -9.84 -9.15
C ASP A 122 0.73 -8.91 -9.86
N PHE A 123 0.44 -7.75 -9.27
CA PHE A 123 -0.52 -6.77 -9.80
C PHE A 123 -0.24 -5.35 -9.31
N VAL A 124 -0.82 -4.38 -10.00
CA VAL A 124 -0.90 -2.98 -9.56
C VAL A 124 -2.33 -2.47 -9.74
N CYS A 125 -2.81 -1.70 -8.75
CA CYS A 125 -4.11 -1.05 -8.84
C CYS A 125 -3.93 0.38 -9.31
N ARG A 126 -4.69 0.74 -10.35
CA ARG A 126 -4.64 2.05 -11.00
C ARG A 126 -5.75 2.96 -10.48
N GLU A 127 -5.54 4.26 -10.60
CA GLU A 127 -6.54 5.29 -10.32
C GLU A 127 -7.14 5.19 -8.91
N GLU A 128 -8.45 5.25 -8.78
CA GLU A 128 -9.18 5.04 -7.52
C GLU A 128 -9.25 3.56 -7.19
N PHE A 129 -8.34 3.10 -6.37
CA PHE A 129 -8.07 1.68 -6.14
C PHE A 129 -8.83 1.07 -4.95
N ASP A 130 -9.64 1.83 -4.22
CA ASP A 130 -10.28 1.36 -2.99
C ASP A 130 -11.12 0.10 -3.22
N PHE A 131 -12.06 0.17 -4.17
CA PHE A 131 -12.88 -0.97 -4.55
C PHE A 131 -12.11 -2.06 -5.32
N THR A 132 -11.05 -1.70 -6.04
CA THR A 132 -10.15 -2.66 -6.67
C THR A 132 -9.46 -3.53 -5.61
N CYS A 133 -8.96 -2.92 -4.54
CA CYS A 133 -8.37 -3.63 -3.40
C CYS A 133 -9.42 -4.50 -2.66
N LYS A 134 -10.66 -4.02 -2.52
CA LYS A 134 -11.75 -4.80 -1.94
C LYS A 134 -12.01 -6.08 -2.75
N GLU A 135 -12.21 -5.95 -4.07
CA GLU A 135 -12.47 -7.08 -4.96
C GLU A 135 -11.32 -8.10 -4.97
N LEU A 136 -10.06 -7.64 -4.88
CA LEU A 136 -8.88 -8.50 -4.71
C LEU A 136 -8.95 -9.28 -3.39
N ALA A 137 -9.21 -8.61 -2.29
CA ALA A 137 -9.29 -9.22 -0.97
C ALA A 137 -10.42 -10.26 -0.86
N GLU A 138 -11.53 -10.05 -1.58
CA GLU A 138 -12.65 -10.97 -1.72
C GLU A 138 -12.31 -12.20 -2.60
N GLY A 139 -11.19 -12.16 -3.34
CA GLY A 139 -10.75 -13.27 -4.19
C GLY A 139 -11.41 -13.31 -5.57
N LYS A 140 -11.91 -12.17 -6.05
CA LYS A 140 -12.44 -12.05 -7.41
C LYS A 140 -11.35 -12.36 -8.44
N PRO A 141 -11.64 -13.05 -9.55
CA PRO A 141 -10.66 -13.30 -10.59
C PRO A 141 -10.04 -12.01 -11.13
N PHE A 142 -8.73 -11.96 -11.29
CA PHE A 142 -8.01 -10.76 -11.71
C PHE A 142 -8.56 -10.16 -13.01
N ALA A 143 -8.88 -11.00 -14.00
CA ALA A 143 -9.43 -10.56 -15.28
C ALA A 143 -10.77 -9.81 -15.18
N GLU A 144 -11.48 -9.93 -14.06
CA GLU A 144 -12.80 -9.33 -13.84
C GLU A 144 -12.74 -8.04 -13.00
N ILE A 145 -11.56 -7.67 -12.50
CA ILE A 145 -11.37 -6.54 -11.58
C ILE A 145 -11.03 -5.28 -12.38
N LYS A 146 -11.93 -4.30 -12.41
CA LYS A 146 -11.65 -3.01 -13.06
C LYS A 146 -10.56 -2.25 -12.34
N GLY A 147 -9.74 -1.50 -13.11
CA GLY A 147 -8.63 -0.72 -12.59
C GLY A 147 -7.40 -1.56 -12.22
N LEU A 148 -7.38 -2.86 -12.53
CA LEU A 148 -6.26 -3.75 -12.27
C LEU A 148 -5.35 -3.86 -13.51
N SER A 149 -4.03 -3.85 -13.28
CA SER A 149 -3.04 -4.38 -14.21
C SER A 149 -2.29 -5.50 -13.50
N TRP A 150 -2.07 -6.62 -14.18
CA TRP A 150 -1.61 -7.83 -13.52
C TRP A 150 -0.78 -8.73 -14.42
N ARG A 151 0.00 -9.62 -13.81
CA ARG A 151 0.78 -10.63 -14.50
C ARG A 151 -0.04 -11.90 -14.66
N ALA A 152 -0.26 -12.33 -15.91
CA ALA A 152 -0.91 -13.59 -16.22
C ALA A 152 0.04 -14.77 -15.99
N LYS A 153 -0.52 -15.99 -15.97
CA LYS A 153 0.25 -17.22 -15.72
C LYS A 153 1.33 -17.52 -16.76
N ASP A 154 1.16 -17.01 -17.95
CA ASP A 154 2.14 -17.14 -19.05
C ASP A 154 3.22 -16.05 -19.02
N GLY A 155 3.15 -15.15 -18.03
CA GLY A 155 4.07 -14.03 -17.83
C GLY A 155 3.67 -12.75 -18.57
N SER A 156 2.62 -12.77 -19.39
CA SER A 156 2.11 -11.55 -20.04
C SER A 156 1.56 -10.55 -19.02
N ILE A 157 1.62 -9.27 -19.36
CA ILE A 157 1.03 -8.21 -18.56
C ILE A 157 -0.29 -7.80 -19.18
N GLU A 158 -1.34 -7.94 -18.40
CA GLU A 158 -2.71 -7.62 -18.78
C GLU A 158 -3.16 -6.32 -18.11
N HIS A 159 -3.95 -5.53 -18.83
CA HIS A 159 -4.52 -4.26 -18.37
C HIS A 159 -6.03 -4.30 -18.51
N ASN A 160 -6.73 -4.44 -17.41
CA ASN A 160 -8.20 -4.43 -17.42
C ASN A 160 -8.75 -3.02 -17.69
N GLU A 161 -10.05 -2.95 -18.01
CA GLU A 161 -10.78 -1.68 -18.12
C GLU A 161 -10.55 -0.78 -16.90
N ALA A 162 -10.45 0.53 -17.13
CA ALA A 162 -10.35 1.52 -16.06
C ALA A 162 -11.59 1.45 -15.14
N ARG A 163 -11.38 1.68 -13.85
CA ARG A 163 -12.51 1.83 -12.91
C ARG A 163 -13.10 3.23 -13.07
N PRO A 164 -14.42 3.36 -13.16
CA PRO A 164 -15.05 4.68 -13.11
C PRO A 164 -14.71 5.43 -11.81
N ILE A 165 -14.62 6.74 -11.90
CA ILE A 165 -14.48 7.60 -10.73
C ILE A 165 -15.71 7.43 -9.83
N LEU A 166 -15.48 7.35 -8.53
CA LEU A 166 -16.55 7.25 -7.55
C LEU A 166 -17.28 8.59 -7.46
N GLU A 167 -18.55 8.61 -7.86
CA GLU A 167 -19.38 9.84 -7.85
C GLU A 167 -19.93 10.13 -6.45
N ASN A 168 -20.20 9.09 -5.67
CA ASN A 168 -20.77 9.21 -4.33
C ASN A 168 -19.74 8.80 -3.26
N MET A 169 -19.09 9.78 -2.64
CA MET A 169 -18.10 9.55 -1.59
C MET A 169 -18.70 8.94 -0.30
N ASP A 170 -20.02 9.00 -0.11
CA ASP A 170 -20.68 8.38 1.03
C ASP A 170 -20.68 6.84 0.97
N GLU A 171 -20.28 6.25 -0.16
CA GLU A 171 -20.05 4.81 -0.28
C GLU A 171 -18.75 4.36 0.42
N LEU A 172 -17.85 5.29 0.70
CA LEU A 172 -16.62 5.00 1.42
C LEU A 172 -16.82 5.13 2.93
N PRO A 173 -16.42 4.13 3.71
CA PRO A 173 -16.51 4.20 5.15
C PRO A 173 -15.47 5.20 5.72
N PHE A 174 -15.75 5.75 6.91
CA PHE A 174 -14.79 6.58 7.60
C PHE A 174 -13.51 5.83 7.97
N VAL A 175 -12.36 6.47 7.78
CA VAL A 175 -11.04 5.89 8.08
C VAL A 175 -10.65 5.95 9.56
N ALA A 176 -11.29 6.81 10.36
CA ALA A 176 -10.96 6.98 11.77
C ALA A 176 -10.96 5.68 12.60
N PRO A 177 -11.88 4.72 12.38
CA PRO A 177 -11.81 3.42 13.05
C PRO A 177 -10.54 2.62 12.70
N ILE A 178 -10.06 2.73 11.46
CA ILE A 178 -8.82 2.08 11.03
C ILE A 178 -7.60 2.70 11.73
N TYR A 179 -7.53 4.02 11.78
CA TYR A 179 -6.47 4.72 12.52
C TYR A 179 -6.41 4.27 13.98
N LYS A 180 -7.57 4.25 14.64
CA LYS A 180 -7.66 3.84 16.06
C LYS A 180 -7.25 2.39 16.28
N ARG A 181 -7.54 1.51 15.33
CA ARG A 181 -7.26 0.07 15.44
C ARG A 181 -5.79 -0.24 15.14
N ASP A 182 -5.23 0.37 14.09
CA ASP A 182 -4.00 -0.10 13.46
C ASP A 182 -2.80 0.83 13.68
N LEU A 183 -3.01 2.14 13.93
CA LEU A 183 -1.93 3.12 13.97
C LEU A 183 -1.67 3.61 15.40
N LYS A 184 -0.40 3.83 15.71
CA LYS A 184 0.00 4.50 16.95
C LYS A 184 -0.05 6.02 16.72
N ILE A 185 -1.11 6.65 17.16
CA ILE A 185 -1.38 8.09 16.94
C ILE A 185 -0.20 8.98 17.38
N ASP A 186 0.49 8.59 18.44
CA ASP A 186 1.67 9.29 18.96
C ASP A 186 2.89 9.29 18.00
N ASN A 187 2.89 8.45 16.97
CA ASN A 187 3.93 8.45 15.97
C ASN A 187 3.69 9.49 14.86
N TYR A 188 2.51 10.08 14.79
CA TYR A 188 2.13 11.01 13.72
C TYR A 188 2.14 12.45 14.22
N PHE A 189 3.03 13.24 13.68
CA PHE A 189 3.10 14.67 13.94
C PHE A 189 3.75 15.41 12.77
N ILE A 190 3.38 16.67 12.65
CA ILE A 190 3.97 17.62 11.72
C ILE A 190 4.39 18.81 12.55
N GLY A 191 5.66 19.24 12.42
CA GLY A 191 6.31 20.17 13.34
C GLY A 191 5.66 21.55 13.54
N TYR A 192 4.69 21.92 12.70
CA TYR A 192 3.94 23.17 12.81
C TYR A 192 2.46 22.98 13.21
N LEU A 193 2.03 21.73 13.39
CA LEU A 193 0.67 21.43 13.85
C LEU A 193 0.67 21.13 15.35
N ASN A 194 -0.48 21.36 15.97
CA ASN A 194 -0.72 20.93 17.34
C ASN A 194 -0.70 19.39 17.42
N TYR A 195 -0.16 18.88 18.49
CA TYR A 195 -0.03 17.44 18.75
C TYR A 195 -0.92 17.07 19.95
N PRO A 196 -1.62 15.95 19.92
CA PRO A 196 -1.81 15.05 18.76
C PRO A 196 -2.75 15.63 17.69
N TYR A 197 -2.63 15.19 16.46
CA TYR A 197 -3.54 15.58 15.38
C TYR A 197 -4.05 14.34 14.61
N VAL A 198 -5.14 14.50 13.87
CA VAL A 198 -5.67 13.48 12.95
C VAL A 198 -5.93 14.14 11.61
N SER A 199 -5.45 13.52 10.53
CA SER A 199 -5.79 13.92 9.17
C SER A 199 -7.08 13.25 8.73
N ILE A 200 -8.02 14.03 8.24
CA ILE A 200 -9.22 13.55 7.54
C ILE A 200 -9.31 14.26 6.21
N TYR A 201 -9.74 13.54 5.20
CA TYR A 201 -10.06 14.10 3.89
C TYR A 201 -11.58 14.12 3.73
N THR A 202 -12.09 15.23 3.21
CA THR A 202 -13.52 15.46 2.97
C THR A 202 -13.74 15.80 1.51
#